data_af0c63ec250c0a37f5a1354748899b1f
#
_entry.id   af0c63ec250c0a37f5a1354748899b1f
#
_cell.length_a   1.000
_cell.length_b   1.000
_cell.length_c   1.000
_cell.angle_alpha   90.00
_cell.angle_beta   90.00
_cell.angle_gamma   90.00
#
_symmetry.space_group_name_H-M   'P 1'
#
loop_
_entity.id
_entity.type
_entity.pdbx_description
1 polymer ?
#
loop_
_entity_poly.entity_id
_entity_poly.type
_entity_poly.pdbx_seq_one_letter_code
_entity_poly.pdbx_strand_id
1 'polypeptide(L)'
;METFYLLIVVFLLVLAVFDLFVGVSNDAVNFLNSAIGAKVAKFKTVMFVASFGVVIGAMMSAGMMDVARHGIMQPENYSFHEVMTIFLAVMVTDVIVLDMFNTLGLPTSTTVSLVFELLGGTFILALLKMNADGNLTFDQLLNSDKALSVILAIFVSVAIAFFFGVIVQWIARVVFTFSYNRHLKYTIAIFGGIAFTILAYFIFIKGLSKSPFIEDATKSWIKTNTPMLMGVTFVISTILMEIIHLLKVNVFKLVVMMGTFALAMAFAGNDLVNFIGVPMAGLDSFLDFTANGTGNDDTFMMTSLMTSAKTPILYLMIAGAIMIFAMVTSKKAQNVVKTSVDLSRQDEGDEMFGSSRAARSIVRGSQDAGEFVTKVIPSGLFKWIDARFRKEDAILADGAAFDVVRAAVNLVLASVLIV
;
A
#
# COMPACT_ATOMS: atom_id res chain seq x y z
N MET A 1 17.89 -31.11 -18.32
CA MET A 1 17.72 -30.19 -17.16
C MET A 1 17.39 -28.77 -17.58
N GLU A 2 18.16 -28.12 -18.44
CA GLU A 2 17.86 -26.72 -18.86
C GLU A 2 16.44 -26.51 -19.41
N THR A 3 15.96 -27.40 -20.27
CA THR A 3 14.58 -27.32 -20.82
C THR A 3 13.52 -27.41 -19.73
N PHE A 4 13.74 -28.21 -18.69
CA PHE A 4 12.81 -28.34 -17.56
C PHE A 4 12.74 -27.03 -16.75
N TYR A 5 13.89 -26.45 -16.40
CA TYR A 5 13.91 -25.18 -15.69
C TYR A 5 13.44 -24.00 -16.53
N LEU A 6 13.69 -24.02 -17.83
CA LEU A 6 13.09 -23.03 -18.74
C LEU A 6 11.56 -23.09 -18.68
N LEU A 7 10.96 -24.27 -18.64
CA LEU A 7 9.51 -24.42 -18.47
C LEU A 7 9.03 -23.89 -17.11
N ILE A 8 9.79 -24.10 -16.03
CA ILE A 8 9.49 -23.52 -14.72
C ILE A 8 9.53 -21.98 -14.78
N VAL A 9 10.55 -21.38 -15.39
CA VAL A 9 10.65 -19.93 -15.55
C VAL A 9 9.50 -19.37 -16.38
N VAL A 10 9.16 -20.01 -17.50
CA VAL A 10 7.98 -19.62 -18.31
C VAL A 10 6.71 -19.69 -17.46
N PHE A 11 6.55 -20.74 -16.66
CA PHE A 11 5.40 -20.89 -15.78
C PHE A 11 5.38 -19.81 -14.68
N LEU A 12 6.52 -19.47 -14.07
CA LEU A 12 6.64 -18.35 -13.13
C LEU A 12 6.23 -17.01 -13.76
N LEU A 13 6.63 -16.76 -15.01
CA LEU A 13 6.23 -15.54 -15.74
C LEU A 13 4.72 -15.54 -16.06
N VAL A 14 4.14 -16.69 -16.36
CA VAL A 14 2.67 -16.81 -16.50
C VAL A 14 1.98 -16.55 -15.17
N LEU A 15 2.48 -17.12 -14.06
CA LEU A 15 1.96 -16.84 -12.72
C LEU A 15 2.09 -15.36 -12.36
N ALA A 16 3.18 -14.67 -12.74
CA ALA A 16 3.34 -13.24 -12.56
C ALA A 16 2.21 -12.43 -13.23
N VAL A 17 1.77 -12.83 -14.44
CA VAL A 17 0.63 -12.17 -15.10
C VAL A 17 -0.67 -12.38 -14.32
N PHE A 18 -0.91 -13.61 -13.84
CA PHE A 18 -2.08 -13.88 -12.99
C PHE A 18 -2.01 -13.13 -11.68
N ASP A 19 -0.83 -13.08 -11.06
CA ASP A 19 -0.61 -12.41 -9.79
C ASP A 19 -0.79 -10.90 -9.90
N LEU A 20 -0.26 -10.26 -10.95
CA LEU A 20 -0.57 -8.86 -11.28
C LEU A 20 -2.08 -8.61 -11.38
N PHE A 21 -2.81 -9.56 -11.94
CA PHE A 21 -4.25 -9.43 -12.11
C PHE A 21 -5.00 -9.58 -10.78
N VAL A 22 -4.69 -10.60 -9.99
CA VAL A 22 -5.37 -10.85 -8.70
C VAL A 22 -4.90 -9.85 -7.64
N GLY A 23 -3.62 -9.55 -7.57
CA GLY A 23 -3.05 -8.62 -6.60
C GLY A 23 -3.56 -7.21 -6.77
N VAL A 24 -3.52 -6.64 -7.98
CA VAL A 24 -4.08 -5.30 -8.20
C VAL A 24 -5.59 -5.26 -7.99
N SER A 25 -6.27 -6.38 -8.22
CA SER A 25 -7.71 -6.47 -7.92
C SER A 25 -8.00 -6.33 -6.42
N ASN A 26 -7.07 -6.71 -5.57
CA ASN A 26 -7.13 -6.49 -4.13
C ASN A 26 -6.66 -5.08 -3.75
N ASP A 27 -5.49 -4.66 -4.22
CA ASP A 27 -4.84 -3.42 -3.81
C ASP A 27 -5.53 -2.15 -4.28
N ALA A 28 -6.32 -2.21 -5.36
CA ALA A 28 -7.05 -1.06 -5.90
C ALA A 28 -7.97 -0.38 -4.87
N VAL A 29 -8.45 -1.12 -3.88
CA VAL A 29 -9.26 -0.59 -2.78
C VAL A 29 -8.53 0.52 -2.01
N ASN A 30 -7.23 0.42 -1.83
CA ASN A 30 -6.43 1.31 -0.99
C ASN A 30 -6.39 2.75 -1.53
N PHE A 31 -6.49 2.93 -2.85
CA PHE A 31 -6.48 4.25 -3.47
C PHE A 31 -7.83 4.65 -4.13
N LEU A 32 -8.74 3.71 -4.35
CA LEU A 32 -10.06 3.99 -4.94
C LEU A 32 -11.16 4.23 -3.90
N ASN A 33 -11.09 3.57 -2.74
CA ASN A 33 -12.11 3.57 -1.69
C ASN A 33 -12.60 4.98 -1.35
N SER A 34 -11.70 5.92 -1.02
CA SER A 34 -12.07 7.27 -0.59
C SER A 34 -12.77 8.07 -1.70
N ALA A 35 -12.29 7.98 -2.94
CA ALA A 35 -12.87 8.69 -4.07
C ALA A 35 -14.25 8.13 -4.48
N ILE A 36 -14.40 6.81 -4.46
CA ILE A 36 -15.65 6.11 -4.79
C ILE A 36 -16.65 6.26 -3.65
N GLY A 37 -16.24 6.04 -2.40
CA GLY A 37 -17.10 6.09 -1.22
C GLY A 37 -17.70 7.48 -0.98
N ALA A 38 -16.94 8.55 -1.21
CA ALA A 38 -17.43 9.93 -1.11
C ALA A 38 -18.01 10.48 -2.43
N LYS A 39 -18.05 9.69 -3.50
CA LYS A 39 -18.54 10.09 -4.85
C LYS A 39 -18.01 11.43 -5.31
N VAL A 40 -16.71 11.65 -5.19
CA VAL A 40 -16.07 12.93 -5.52
C VAL A 40 -16.09 13.25 -7.00
N ALA A 41 -16.06 12.22 -7.85
CA ALA A 41 -16.10 12.30 -9.30
C ALA A 41 -16.80 11.07 -9.91
N LYS A 42 -17.04 11.11 -11.22
CA LYS A 42 -17.56 9.94 -11.95
C LYS A 42 -16.53 8.79 -11.88
N PHE A 43 -17.00 7.55 -11.77
CA PHE A 43 -16.14 6.37 -11.70
C PHE A 43 -15.04 6.34 -12.77
N LYS A 44 -15.39 6.64 -14.05
CA LYS A 44 -14.42 6.71 -15.15
C LYS A 44 -13.30 7.74 -14.90
N THR A 45 -13.62 8.88 -14.29
CA THR A 45 -12.63 9.92 -13.97
C THR A 45 -11.68 9.45 -12.86
N VAL A 46 -12.22 8.81 -11.82
CA VAL A 46 -11.42 8.24 -10.74
C VAL A 46 -10.47 7.17 -11.29
N MET A 47 -10.99 6.28 -12.12
CA MET A 47 -10.19 5.24 -12.77
C MET A 47 -9.09 5.79 -13.67
N PHE A 48 -9.38 6.84 -14.44
CA PHE A 48 -8.39 7.51 -15.29
C PHE A 48 -7.24 8.10 -14.45
N VAL A 49 -7.57 8.80 -13.36
CA VAL A 49 -6.57 9.40 -12.46
C VAL A 49 -5.73 8.33 -11.77
N ALA A 50 -6.36 7.26 -11.29
CA ALA A 50 -5.66 6.13 -10.70
C ALA A 50 -4.75 5.43 -11.71
N SER A 51 -5.22 5.16 -12.93
CA SER A 51 -4.42 4.55 -14.01
C SER A 51 -3.19 5.39 -14.34
N PHE A 52 -3.33 6.71 -14.38
CA PHE A 52 -2.21 7.61 -14.62
C PHE A 52 -1.18 7.54 -13.48
N GLY A 53 -1.64 7.43 -12.22
CA GLY A 53 -0.77 7.16 -11.07
C GLY A 53 -0.01 5.83 -11.21
N VAL A 54 -0.72 4.75 -11.59
CA VAL A 54 -0.11 3.43 -11.80
C VAL A 54 0.99 3.45 -12.86
N VAL A 55 0.77 4.14 -14.00
CA VAL A 55 1.81 4.27 -15.05
C VAL A 55 3.09 4.88 -14.49
N ILE A 56 2.96 6.02 -13.81
CA ILE A 56 4.12 6.73 -13.26
C ILE A 56 4.79 5.89 -12.17
N GLY A 57 4.00 5.29 -11.27
CA GLY A 57 4.51 4.44 -10.20
C GLY A 57 5.29 3.23 -10.72
N ALA A 58 4.74 2.53 -11.72
CA ALA A 58 5.40 1.39 -12.35
C ALA A 58 6.75 1.78 -12.97
N MET A 59 6.81 2.90 -13.67
CA MET A 59 8.07 3.41 -14.24
C MET A 59 9.13 3.75 -13.18
N MET A 60 8.70 4.09 -11.95
CA MET A 60 9.59 4.45 -10.84
C MET A 60 9.98 3.26 -9.96
N SER A 61 9.39 2.08 -10.18
CA SER A 61 9.56 0.88 -9.34
C SER A 61 10.94 0.19 -9.46
N ALA A 62 11.86 0.68 -10.26
CA ALA A 62 13.09 -0.01 -10.69
C ALA A 62 14.10 -0.43 -9.59
N GLY A 63 13.81 -0.25 -8.30
CA GLY A 63 14.81 -0.41 -7.25
C GLY A 63 14.47 -1.32 -6.07
N MET A 64 13.35 -2.10 -6.08
CA MET A 64 12.86 -2.75 -4.85
C MET A 64 12.78 -4.28 -4.88
N MET A 65 13.56 -4.97 -5.72
CA MET A 65 13.49 -6.44 -5.85
C MET A 65 14.17 -7.24 -4.72
N ASP A 66 14.75 -6.56 -3.73
CA ASP A 66 15.64 -7.20 -2.74
C ASP A 66 14.91 -8.14 -1.77
N VAL A 67 13.63 -7.88 -1.46
CA VAL A 67 12.87 -8.71 -0.51
C VAL A 67 12.68 -10.13 -1.03
N ALA A 68 12.38 -10.29 -2.32
CA ALA A 68 12.21 -11.60 -2.95
C ALA A 68 13.55 -12.33 -3.11
N ARG A 69 14.67 -11.62 -3.20
CA ARG A 69 15.99 -12.19 -3.45
C ARG A 69 16.68 -12.70 -2.18
N HIS A 70 16.82 -11.84 -1.17
CA HIS A 70 17.59 -12.13 0.06
C HIS A 70 16.98 -11.53 1.34
N GLY A 71 15.70 -11.13 1.29
CA GLY A 71 15.05 -10.52 2.45
C GLY A 71 14.73 -11.50 3.57
N ILE A 72 14.29 -12.71 3.24
CA ILE A 72 13.83 -13.74 4.16
C ILE A 72 14.75 -14.96 4.15
N MET A 73 15.05 -15.54 3.00
CA MET A 73 16.01 -16.63 2.88
C MET A 73 17.44 -16.10 2.78
N GLN A 74 18.40 -16.95 3.09
CA GLN A 74 19.84 -16.73 2.85
C GLN A 74 20.26 -17.54 1.62
N PRO A 75 20.16 -16.96 0.41
CA PRO A 75 20.21 -17.72 -0.83
C PRO A 75 21.57 -18.38 -1.10
N GLU A 76 22.66 -17.89 -0.48
CA GLU A 76 23.97 -18.50 -0.55
C GLU A 76 24.03 -19.93 0.03
N ASN A 77 23.04 -20.31 0.84
CA ASN A 77 22.95 -21.63 1.46
C ASN A 77 21.92 -22.53 0.76
N TYR A 78 21.37 -22.09 -0.36
CA TYR A 78 20.40 -22.85 -1.16
C TYR A 78 20.93 -23.10 -2.57
N SER A 79 20.68 -24.31 -3.07
CA SER A 79 20.97 -24.66 -4.45
C SER A 79 19.98 -24.03 -5.43
N PHE A 80 20.32 -24.00 -6.70
CA PHE A 80 19.44 -23.50 -7.75
C PHE A 80 18.08 -24.27 -7.77
N HIS A 81 18.13 -25.63 -7.63
CA HIS A 81 16.93 -26.44 -7.55
C HIS A 81 16.03 -26.04 -6.38
N GLU A 82 16.61 -25.85 -5.20
CA GLU A 82 15.89 -25.49 -3.98
C GLU A 82 15.25 -24.10 -4.08
N VAL A 83 15.97 -23.10 -4.60
CA VAL A 83 15.45 -21.75 -4.81
C VAL A 83 14.31 -21.72 -5.81
N MET A 84 14.44 -22.42 -6.94
CA MET A 84 13.36 -22.52 -7.95
C MET A 84 12.12 -23.21 -7.37
N THR A 85 12.29 -24.18 -6.47
CA THR A 85 11.19 -24.84 -5.77
C THR A 85 10.46 -23.89 -4.82
N ILE A 86 11.21 -23.08 -4.02
CA ILE A 86 10.62 -22.05 -3.16
C ILE A 86 9.83 -21.04 -4.02
N PHE A 87 10.44 -20.51 -5.08
CA PHE A 87 9.79 -19.49 -5.91
C PHE A 87 8.50 -20.00 -6.56
N LEU A 88 8.51 -21.25 -7.04
CA LEU A 88 7.32 -21.86 -7.60
C LEU A 88 6.21 -22.03 -6.54
N ALA A 89 6.55 -22.53 -5.37
CA ALA A 89 5.60 -22.71 -4.25
C ALA A 89 4.98 -21.38 -3.84
N VAL A 90 5.80 -20.32 -3.68
CA VAL A 90 5.35 -18.97 -3.33
C VAL A 90 4.36 -18.44 -4.35
N MET A 91 4.72 -18.43 -5.64
CA MET A 91 3.87 -17.85 -6.69
C MET A 91 2.55 -18.59 -6.86
N VAL A 92 2.56 -19.93 -6.75
CA VAL A 92 1.31 -20.72 -6.81
C VAL A 92 0.43 -20.40 -5.61
N THR A 93 1.00 -20.27 -4.42
CA THR A 93 0.25 -19.99 -3.20
C THR A 93 -0.34 -18.58 -3.24
N ASP A 94 0.45 -17.57 -3.64
CA ASP A 94 0.03 -16.17 -3.67
C ASP A 94 -1.16 -15.96 -4.62
N VAL A 95 -1.09 -16.46 -5.84
CA VAL A 95 -2.22 -16.41 -6.78
C VAL A 95 -3.48 -17.04 -6.20
N ILE A 96 -3.37 -18.20 -5.54
CA ILE A 96 -4.52 -18.90 -4.95
C ILE A 96 -5.09 -18.10 -3.77
N VAL A 97 -4.25 -17.64 -2.85
CA VAL A 97 -4.65 -16.91 -1.65
C VAL A 97 -5.31 -15.58 -2.03
N LEU A 98 -4.68 -14.78 -2.89
CA LEU A 98 -5.22 -13.51 -3.33
C LEU A 98 -6.53 -13.67 -4.11
N ASP A 99 -6.63 -14.70 -4.98
CA ASP A 99 -7.89 -14.97 -5.70
C ASP A 99 -9.02 -15.39 -4.77
N MET A 100 -8.72 -16.14 -3.72
CA MET A 100 -9.69 -16.51 -2.69
C MET A 100 -10.22 -15.27 -1.95
N PHE A 101 -9.34 -14.37 -1.47
CA PHE A 101 -9.74 -13.12 -0.83
C PHE A 101 -10.57 -12.23 -1.77
N ASN A 102 -10.16 -12.09 -3.02
CA ASN A 102 -10.89 -11.32 -4.03
C ASN A 102 -12.28 -11.91 -4.32
N THR A 103 -12.39 -13.23 -4.35
CA THR A 103 -13.67 -13.92 -4.56
C THR A 103 -14.63 -13.70 -3.40
N LEU A 104 -14.11 -13.65 -2.17
CA LEU A 104 -14.86 -13.31 -0.97
C LEU A 104 -15.13 -11.79 -0.85
N GLY A 105 -14.52 -10.97 -1.71
CA GLY A 105 -14.62 -9.51 -1.64
C GLY A 105 -13.91 -8.91 -0.43
N LEU A 106 -12.89 -9.57 0.11
CA LEU A 106 -12.17 -9.16 1.30
C LEU A 106 -10.83 -8.50 0.92
N PRO A 107 -10.55 -7.27 1.40
CA PRO A 107 -9.22 -6.68 1.25
C PRO A 107 -8.19 -7.44 2.10
N THR A 108 -7.00 -7.65 1.55
CA THR A 108 -5.84 -8.22 2.23
C THR A 108 -4.58 -7.44 1.88
N SER A 109 -3.44 -7.79 2.45
CA SER A 109 -2.16 -7.17 2.11
C SER A 109 -1.33 -8.13 1.26
N THR A 110 -1.04 -7.73 0.04
CA THR A 110 -0.21 -8.49 -0.90
C THR A 110 1.23 -8.62 -0.41
N THR A 111 1.78 -7.57 0.20
CA THR A 111 3.12 -7.62 0.82
C THR A 111 3.17 -8.62 1.98
N VAL A 112 2.14 -8.67 2.83
CA VAL A 112 2.07 -9.63 3.93
C VAL A 112 1.96 -11.07 3.38
N SER A 113 1.13 -11.29 2.35
CA SER A 113 1.00 -12.58 1.66
C SER A 113 2.37 -13.07 1.21
N LEU A 114 3.04 -12.31 0.35
CA LEU A 114 4.37 -12.65 -0.18
C LEU A 114 5.40 -12.94 0.91
N VAL A 115 5.47 -12.10 1.95
CA VAL A 115 6.46 -12.28 3.05
C VAL A 115 6.22 -13.57 3.81
N PHE A 116 4.95 -13.90 4.13
CA PHE A 116 4.63 -15.13 4.84
C PHE A 116 4.77 -16.38 3.97
N GLU A 117 4.56 -16.28 2.67
CA GLU A 117 4.77 -17.36 1.72
C GLU A 117 6.26 -17.67 1.52
N LEU A 118 7.09 -16.63 1.36
CA LEU A 118 8.55 -16.78 1.35
C LEU A 118 9.05 -17.38 2.67
N LEU A 119 8.53 -16.88 3.80
CA LEU A 119 8.87 -17.41 5.12
C LEU A 119 8.47 -18.89 5.24
N GLY A 120 7.25 -19.25 4.82
CA GLY A 120 6.74 -20.62 4.88
C GLY A 120 7.54 -21.58 3.99
N GLY A 121 7.76 -21.21 2.73
CA GLY A 121 8.55 -22.02 1.77
C GLY A 121 9.99 -22.23 2.25
N THR A 122 10.65 -21.14 2.69
CA THR A 122 12.02 -21.19 3.23
C THR A 122 12.08 -21.99 4.51
N PHE A 123 11.12 -21.84 5.42
CA PHE A 123 11.06 -22.53 6.70
C PHE A 123 10.97 -24.06 6.51
N ILE A 124 10.07 -24.52 5.65
CA ILE A 124 9.92 -25.96 5.38
C ILE A 124 11.19 -26.54 4.76
N LEU A 125 11.78 -25.85 3.79
CA LEU A 125 12.99 -26.33 3.15
C LEU A 125 14.20 -26.30 4.12
N ALA A 126 14.29 -25.30 4.99
CA ALA A 126 15.29 -25.24 6.05
C ALA A 126 15.19 -26.45 6.99
N LEU A 127 13.98 -26.82 7.42
CA LEU A 127 13.77 -28.01 8.24
C LEU A 127 14.20 -29.30 7.54
N LEU A 128 13.91 -29.43 6.24
CA LEU A 128 14.33 -30.59 5.45
C LEU A 128 15.86 -30.66 5.33
N LYS A 129 16.52 -29.54 5.08
CA LYS A 129 18.00 -29.47 5.01
C LYS A 129 18.65 -29.78 6.35
N MET A 130 18.17 -29.22 7.43
CA MET A 130 18.68 -29.49 8.78
C MET A 130 18.51 -30.98 9.18
N ASN A 131 17.43 -31.62 8.72
CA ASN A 131 17.24 -33.04 8.95
C ASN A 131 18.17 -33.91 8.08
N ALA A 132 18.56 -33.45 6.91
CA ALA A 132 19.49 -34.13 6.02
C ALA A 132 20.97 -33.91 6.42
N ASP A 133 21.32 -32.70 6.86
CA ASP A 133 22.63 -32.30 7.34
C ASP A 133 22.50 -31.68 8.74
N GLY A 134 22.84 -32.50 9.75
CA GLY A 134 22.75 -32.10 11.16
C GLY A 134 23.72 -31.00 11.61
N ASN A 135 24.60 -30.51 10.73
CA ASN A 135 25.52 -29.39 11.01
C ASN A 135 24.92 -28.03 10.66
N LEU A 136 23.86 -27.97 9.85
CA LEU A 136 23.21 -26.72 9.48
C LEU A 136 22.34 -26.20 10.61
N THR A 137 22.41 -24.89 10.85
CA THR A 137 21.56 -24.20 11.83
C THR A 137 20.47 -23.41 11.13
N PHE A 138 19.37 -23.16 11.86
CA PHE A 138 18.23 -22.41 11.32
C PHE A 138 18.62 -21.00 10.87
N ASP A 139 19.48 -20.31 11.66
CA ASP A 139 19.93 -18.95 11.36
C ASP A 139 20.85 -18.84 10.13
N GLN A 140 21.43 -19.95 9.67
CA GLN A 140 22.19 -20.01 8.41
C GLN A 140 21.28 -20.11 7.18
N LEU A 141 20.06 -20.59 7.35
CA LEU A 141 19.13 -20.86 6.27
C LEU A 141 18.04 -19.77 6.15
N LEU A 142 17.59 -19.27 7.29
CA LEU A 142 16.53 -18.28 7.37
C LEU A 142 17.01 -17.04 8.14
N ASN A 143 16.72 -15.85 7.64
CA ASN A 143 16.98 -14.60 8.34
C ASN A 143 15.89 -14.37 9.41
N SER A 144 16.03 -15.02 10.57
CA SER A 144 15.06 -14.99 11.67
C SER A 144 14.82 -13.58 12.20
N ASP A 145 15.86 -12.77 12.32
CA ASP A 145 15.78 -11.38 12.80
C ASP A 145 14.98 -10.50 11.83
N LYS A 146 15.22 -10.66 10.54
CA LYS A 146 14.49 -9.94 9.50
C LYS A 146 13.03 -10.35 9.47
N ALA A 147 12.75 -11.65 9.52
CA ALA A 147 11.39 -12.18 9.55
C ALA A 147 10.61 -11.65 10.76
N LEU A 148 11.20 -11.71 11.97
CA LEU A 148 10.60 -11.19 13.19
C LEU A 148 10.37 -9.68 13.11
N SER A 149 11.35 -8.93 12.61
CA SER A 149 11.25 -7.48 12.42
C SER A 149 10.09 -7.10 11.51
N VAL A 150 9.90 -7.81 10.39
CA VAL A 150 8.78 -7.57 9.46
C VAL A 150 7.45 -7.91 10.12
N ILE A 151 7.34 -9.04 10.81
CA ILE A 151 6.12 -9.43 11.53
C ILE A 151 5.74 -8.36 12.58
N LEU A 152 6.69 -7.93 13.39
CA LEU A 152 6.46 -6.89 14.40
C LEU A 152 6.07 -5.56 13.75
N ALA A 153 6.73 -5.17 12.65
CA ALA A 153 6.41 -3.96 11.92
C ALA A 153 4.97 -3.96 11.39
N ILE A 154 4.45 -5.10 10.92
CA ILE A 154 3.06 -5.24 10.47
C ILE A 154 2.09 -4.90 11.62
N PHE A 155 2.24 -5.52 12.79
CA PHE A 155 1.35 -5.26 13.94
C PHE A 155 1.48 -3.82 14.48
N VAL A 156 2.70 -3.32 14.57
CA VAL A 156 2.97 -1.94 15.05
C VAL A 156 2.39 -0.91 14.08
N SER A 157 2.53 -1.11 12.77
CA SER A 157 1.99 -0.19 11.77
C SER A 157 0.47 -0.08 11.84
N VAL A 158 -0.24 -1.20 12.05
CA VAL A 158 -1.70 -1.20 12.23
C VAL A 158 -2.09 -0.41 13.48
N ALA A 159 -1.39 -0.61 14.61
CA ALA A 159 -1.67 0.11 15.85
C ALA A 159 -1.42 1.63 15.68
N ILE A 160 -0.32 2.02 15.04
CA ILE A 160 0.02 3.42 14.72
C ILE A 160 -1.05 4.03 13.81
N ALA A 161 -1.42 3.33 12.73
CA ALA A 161 -2.42 3.82 11.78
C ALA A 161 -3.78 4.03 12.45
N PHE A 162 -4.20 3.11 13.31
CA PHE A 162 -5.44 3.24 14.08
C PHE A 162 -5.39 4.44 15.02
N PHE A 163 -4.35 4.56 15.83
CA PHE A 163 -4.21 5.62 16.82
C PHE A 163 -4.18 7.02 16.18
N PHE A 164 -3.28 7.23 15.22
CA PHE A 164 -3.19 8.51 14.52
C PHE A 164 -4.40 8.78 13.62
N GLY A 165 -4.99 7.74 13.03
CA GLY A 165 -6.21 7.85 12.24
C GLY A 165 -7.36 8.42 13.05
N VAL A 166 -7.58 7.91 14.25
CA VAL A 166 -8.62 8.42 15.17
C VAL A 166 -8.37 9.87 15.56
N ILE A 167 -7.13 10.21 15.96
CA ILE A 167 -6.78 11.57 16.39
C ILE A 167 -6.96 12.58 15.25
N VAL A 168 -6.38 12.30 14.09
CA VAL A 168 -6.42 13.23 12.95
C VAL A 168 -7.84 13.39 12.43
N GLN A 169 -8.61 12.30 12.35
CA GLN A 169 -10.01 12.38 11.94
C GLN A 169 -10.87 13.14 12.97
N TRP A 170 -10.60 12.98 14.26
CA TRP A 170 -11.27 13.73 15.32
C TRP A 170 -10.96 15.24 15.22
N ILE A 171 -9.68 15.62 15.06
CA ILE A 171 -9.27 17.01 14.85
C ILE A 171 -9.96 17.60 13.61
N ALA A 172 -9.93 16.87 12.48
CA ALA A 172 -10.58 17.32 11.26
C ALA A 172 -12.08 17.54 11.45
N ARG A 173 -12.74 16.70 12.25
CA ARG A 173 -14.15 16.84 12.57
C ARG A 173 -14.44 18.01 13.48
N VAL A 174 -13.59 18.28 14.46
CA VAL A 174 -13.67 19.49 15.31
C VAL A 174 -13.53 20.76 14.46
N VAL A 175 -12.64 20.77 13.47
CA VAL A 175 -12.40 21.93 12.58
C VAL A 175 -13.54 22.11 11.58
N PHE A 176 -13.92 21.08 10.82
CA PHE A 176 -14.83 21.20 9.69
C PHE A 176 -16.28 20.83 9.98
N THR A 177 -16.55 20.06 11.05
CA THR A 177 -17.87 19.50 11.36
C THR A 177 -18.43 18.59 10.25
N PHE A 178 -19.68 18.13 10.39
CA PHE A 178 -20.41 17.42 9.31
C PHE A 178 -21.02 18.38 8.29
N SER A 179 -21.30 19.65 8.67
CA SER A 179 -21.76 20.71 7.78
C SER A 179 -20.60 21.64 7.40
N TYR A 180 -19.57 21.07 6.78
CA TYR A 180 -18.28 21.70 6.51
C TYR A 180 -18.36 23.05 5.76
N ASN A 181 -19.38 23.28 4.92
CA ASN A 181 -19.54 24.51 4.15
C ASN A 181 -19.56 25.80 4.99
N ARG A 182 -19.97 25.69 6.25
CA ARG A 182 -20.03 26.84 7.18
C ARG A 182 -18.65 27.22 7.75
N HIS A 183 -17.63 26.39 7.59
CA HIS A 183 -16.33 26.52 8.25
C HIS A 183 -15.16 26.59 7.27
N LEU A 184 -15.41 26.95 6.01
CA LEU A 184 -14.38 26.93 4.97
C LEU A 184 -13.49 28.16 4.92
N LYS A 185 -13.95 29.33 5.38
CA LYS A 185 -13.37 30.66 5.11
C LYS A 185 -11.85 30.67 5.15
N TYR A 186 -11.13 30.36 6.09
CA TYR A 186 -9.65 30.32 6.09
C TYR A 186 -9.09 28.90 6.32
N THR A 187 -9.91 28.02 6.90
CA THR A 187 -9.50 26.68 7.27
C THR A 187 -9.26 25.79 6.06
N ILE A 188 -9.99 26.02 4.96
CA ILE A 188 -9.86 25.21 3.75
C ILE A 188 -8.54 25.46 3.03
N ALA A 189 -8.05 26.70 3.00
CA ALA A 189 -6.76 27.04 2.40
C ALA A 189 -5.61 26.38 3.14
N ILE A 190 -5.64 26.47 4.48
CA ILE A 190 -4.63 25.87 5.36
C ILE A 190 -4.67 24.34 5.21
N PHE A 191 -5.86 23.72 5.29
CA PHE A 191 -6.02 22.28 5.11
C PHE A 191 -5.53 21.84 3.73
N GLY A 192 -5.97 22.53 2.67
CA GLY A 192 -5.55 22.24 1.31
C GLY A 192 -4.04 22.42 1.11
N GLY A 193 -3.46 23.45 1.74
CA GLY A 193 -2.02 23.70 1.75
C GLY A 193 -1.24 22.56 2.41
N ILE A 194 -1.67 22.11 3.60
CA ILE A 194 -1.07 20.98 4.31
C ILE A 194 -1.21 19.70 3.45
N ALA A 195 -2.43 19.41 2.99
CA ALA A 195 -2.72 18.22 2.21
C ALA A 195 -1.88 18.15 0.92
N PHE A 196 -1.84 19.25 0.18
CA PHE A 196 -1.03 19.32 -1.04
C PHE A 196 0.46 19.18 -0.75
N THR A 197 0.96 19.80 0.32
CA THR A 197 2.38 19.69 0.70
C THR A 197 2.76 18.26 1.04
N ILE A 198 1.91 17.55 1.78
CA ILE A 198 2.12 16.14 2.12
C ILE A 198 2.12 15.28 0.84
N LEU A 199 1.13 15.47 -0.04
CA LEU A 199 1.05 14.73 -1.30
C LEU A 199 2.21 15.05 -2.23
N ALA A 200 2.62 16.31 -2.33
CA ALA A 200 3.78 16.73 -3.11
C ALA A 200 5.09 16.16 -2.55
N TYR A 201 5.27 16.18 -1.22
CA TYR A 201 6.41 15.51 -0.57
C TYR A 201 6.46 14.05 -0.95
N PHE A 202 5.33 13.36 -0.86
CA PHE A 202 5.23 11.95 -1.18
C PHE A 202 5.56 11.66 -2.65
N ILE A 203 4.96 12.41 -3.58
CA ILE A 203 5.16 12.23 -5.02
C ILE A 203 6.59 12.59 -5.44
N PHE A 204 7.03 13.81 -5.09
CA PHE A 204 8.27 14.36 -5.62
C PHE A 204 9.51 13.97 -4.80
N ILE A 205 9.44 14.01 -3.48
CA ILE A 205 10.63 13.78 -2.66
C ILE A 205 10.85 12.28 -2.45
N LYS A 206 9.83 11.53 -2.04
CA LYS A 206 9.95 10.08 -1.84
C LYS A 206 9.92 9.31 -3.16
N GLY A 207 9.00 9.63 -4.08
CA GLY A 207 8.92 8.99 -5.37
C GLY A 207 10.17 9.20 -6.21
N LEU A 208 10.60 10.45 -6.39
CA LEU A 208 11.78 10.78 -7.21
C LEU A 208 13.09 10.28 -6.61
N SER A 209 13.23 10.15 -5.29
CA SER A 209 14.44 9.61 -4.66
C SER A 209 14.77 8.18 -5.09
N LYS A 210 13.74 7.41 -5.47
CA LYS A 210 13.89 6.03 -5.97
C LYS A 210 13.98 5.95 -7.50
N SER A 211 13.76 7.07 -8.19
CA SER A 211 13.74 7.11 -9.66
C SER A 211 15.11 6.86 -10.27
N PRO A 212 15.21 5.97 -11.28
CA PRO A 212 16.45 5.78 -12.03
C PRO A 212 16.78 6.95 -12.97
N PHE A 213 15.84 7.88 -13.18
CA PHE A 213 15.98 9.00 -14.12
C PHE A 213 16.64 10.23 -13.49
N ILE A 214 16.89 10.25 -12.18
CA ILE A 214 17.43 11.39 -11.46
C ILE A 214 18.84 11.09 -10.99
N GLU A 215 19.76 12.02 -11.26
CA GLU A 215 21.15 11.96 -10.84
C GLU A 215 21.28 11.99 -9.31
N ASP A 216 22.25 11.29 -8.77
CA ASP A 216 22.47 11.16 -7.33
C ASP A 216 22.79 12.50 -6.66
N ALA A 217 23.43 13.43 -7.37
CA ALA A 217 23.66 14.80 -6.92
C ALA A 217 22.34 15.54 -6.65
N THR A 218 21.39 15.43 -7.57
CA THR A 218 20.04 16.02 -7.42
C THR A 218 19.25 15.36 -6.29
N LYS A 219 19.33 14.03 -6.15
CA LYS A 219 18.71 13.31 -5.03
C LYS A 219 19.24 13.79 -3.68
N SER A 220 20.56 13.93 -3.58
CA SER A 220 21.23 14.42 -2.36
C SER A 220 20.84 15.85 -2.04
N TRP A 221 20.77 16.73 -3.05
CA TRP A 221 20.31 18.11 -2.88
C TRP A 221 18.85 18.17 -2.40
N ILE A 222 17.94 17.41 -2.99
CA ILE A 222 16.53 17.31 -2.57
C ILE A 222 16.46 16.87 -1.12
N LYS A 223 17.19 15.81 -0.74
CA LYS A 223 17.19 15.27 0.63
C LYS A 223 17.66 16.31 1.65
N THR A 224 18.74 17.03 1.33
CA THR A 224 19.28 18.08 2.21
C THR A 224 18.33 19.27 2.35
N ASN A 225 17.64 19.65 1.28
CA ASN A 225 16.77 20.82 1.26
C ASN A 225 15.29 20.50 1.49
N THR A 226 14.95 19.27 1.88
CA THR A 226 13.56 18.84 2.12
C THR A 226 12.75 19.78 3.01
N PRO A 227 13.24 20.28 4.18
CA PRO A 227 12.47 21.19 5.02
C PRO A 227 12.14 22.53 4.32
N MET A 228 13.10 23.08 3.58
CA MET A 228 12.89 24.31 2.80
C MET A 228 11.86 24.08 1.68
N LEU A 229 12.00 22.98 0.93
CA LEU A 229 11.07 22.62 -0.15
C LEU A 229 9.65 22.44 0.39
N MET A 230 9.48 21.77 1.52
CA MET A 230 8.17 21.63 2.17
C MET A 230 7.59 22.97 2.60
N GLY A 231 8.40 23.86 3.20
CA GLY A 231 7.95 25.20 3.59
C GLY A 231 7.49 26.04 2.39
N VAL A 232 8.28 26.07 1.34
CA VAL A 232 7.93 26.80 0.10
C VAL A 232 6.67 26.20 -0.55
N THR A 233 6.59 24.88 -0.64
CA THR A 233 5.41 24.18 -1.19
C THR A 233 4.17 24.49 -0.35
N PHE A 234 4.28 24.51 0.98
CA PHE A 234 3.16 24.84 1.87
C PHE A 234 2.63 26.26 1.61
N VAL A 235 3.50 27.25 1.51
CA VAL A 235 3.09 28.64 1.26
C VAL A 235 2.42 28.77 -0.10
N ILE A 236 3.05 28.24 -1.15
CA ILE A 236 2.51 28.32 -2.52
C ILE A 236 1.17 27.57 -2.61
N SER A 237 1.09 26.37 -2.07
CA SER A 237 -0.13 25.56 -2.14
C SER A 237 -1.26 26.13 -1.29
N THR A 238 -0.97 26.75 -0.15
CA THR A 238 -2.01 27.45 0.66
C THR A 238 -2.63 28.60 -0.14
N ILE A 239 -1.80 29.42 -0.79
CA ILE A 239 -2.28 30.51 -1.64
C ILE A 239 -3.10 29.94 -2.84
N LEU A 240 -2.60 28.90 -3.49
CA LEU A 240 -3.29 28.25 -4.61
C LEU A 240 -4.64 27.68 -4.19
N MET A 241 -4.71 27.01 -3.03
CA MET A 241 -5.96 26.42 -2.52
C MET A 241 -6.98 27.50 -2.14
N GLU A 242 -6.54 28.67 -1.64
CA GLU A 242 -7.44 29.80 -1.42
C GLU A 242 -7.99 30.34 -2.75
N ILE A 243 -7.16 30.49 -3.77
CA ILE A 243 -7.62 30.91 -5.10
C ILE A 243 -8.64 29.92 -5.67
N ILE A 244 -8.36 28.61 -5.58
CA ILE A 244 -9.26 27.55 -6.02
C ILE A 244 -10.59 27.60 -5.25
N HIS A 245 -10.54 27.86 -3.95
CA HIS A 245 -11.73 28.03 -3.13
C HIS A 245 -12.56 29.26 -3.56
N LEU A 246 -11.90 30.38 -3.82
CA LEU A 246 -12.56 31.60 -4.33
C LEU A 246 -13.21 31.41 -5.70
N LEU A 247 -12.65 30.52 -6.54
CA LEU A 247 -13.24 30.07 -7.80
C LEU A 247 -14.41 29.10 -7.61
N LYS A 248 -14.84 28.85 -6.35
CA LYS A 248 -15.93 27.95 -5.96
C LYS A 248 -15.69 26.47 -6.32
N VAL A 249 -14.45 26.06 -6.49
CA VAL A 249 -14.07 24.67 -6.66
C VAL A 249 -13.95 24.02 -5.27
N ASN A 250 -14.49 22.82 -5.12
CA ASN A 250 -14.42 22.09 -3.85
C ASN A 250 -13.01 21.51 -3.64
N VAL A 251 -12.23 22.15 -2.75
CA VAL A 251 -10.85 21.78 -2.44
C VAL A 251 -10.74 20.37 -1.90
N PHE A 252 -11.71 19.88 -1.09
CA PHE A 252 -11.69 18.48 -0.61
C PHE A 252 -11.75 17.48 -1.76
N LYS A 253 -12.61 17.73 -2.76
CA LYS A 253 -12.66 16.85 -3.96
C LYS A 253 -11.35 16.85 -4.73
N LEU A 254 -10.70 18.00 -4.83
CA LEU A 254 -9.38 18.12 -5.46
C LEU A 254 -8.34 17.31 -4.69
N VAL A 255 -8.28 17.47 -3.36
CA VAL A 255 -7.38 16.72 -2.48
C VAL A 255 -7.61 15.22 -2.60
N VAL A 256 -8.88 14.76 -2.65
CA VAL A 256 -9.20 13.35 -2.84
C VAL A 256 -8.68 12.84 -4.19
N MET A 257 -8.88 13.56 -5.28
CA MET A 257 -8.40 13.15 -6.60
C MET A 257 -6.87 13.10 -6.67
N MET A 258 -6.19 14.09 -6.07
CA MET A 258 -4.74 14.10 -5.97
C MET A 258 -4.21 12.97 -5.08
N GLY A 259 -4.88 12.71 -3.95
CA GLY A 259 -4.56 11.60 -3.07
C GLY A 259 -4.74 10.25 -3.76
N THR A 260 -5.82 10.07 -4.54
CA THR A 260 -6.02 8.88 -5.36
C THR A 260 -4.86 8.66 -6.34
N PHE A 261 -4.43 9.72 -7.04
CA PHE A 261 -3.27 9.68 -7.93
C PHE A 261 -1.98 9.30 -7.16
N ALA A 262 -1.72 10.00 -6.06
CA ALA A 262 -0.50 9.80 -5.26
C ALA A 262 -0.41 8.38 -4.69
N LEU A 263 -1.51 7.87 -4.14
CA LEU A 263 -1.55 6.51 -3.60
C LEU A 263 -1.47 5.45 -4.70
N ALA A 264 -2.16 5.62 -5.82
CA ALA A 264 -2.05 4.71 -6.97
C ALA A 264 -0.60 4.63 -7.50
N MET A 265 0.09 5.79 -7.55
CA MET A 265 1.50 5.86 -7.92
C MET A 265 2.38 5.15 -6.88
N ALA A 266 2.11 5.32 -5.60
CA ALA A 266 2.85 4.68 -4.52
C ALA A 266 2.69 3.16 -4.54
N PHE A 267 1.45 2.69 -4.66
CA PHE A 267 1.15 1.27 -4.74
C PHE A 267 1.83 0.64 -5.95
N ALA A 268 1.69 1.21 -7.13
CA ALA A 268 2.40 0.70 -8.30
C ALA A 268 3.93 0.76 -8.15
N GLY A 269 4.46 1.79 -7.49
CA GLY A 269 5.90 1.92 -7.24
C GLY A 269 6.45 0.90 -6.25
N ASN A 270 5.68 0.52 -5.23
CA ASN A 270 6.11 -0.39 -4.17
C ASN A 270 5.62 -1.83 -4.37
N ASP A 271 4.33 -2.01 -4.75
CA ASP A 271 3.71 -3.33 -4.72
C ASP A 271 3.83 -4.10 -6.03
N LEU A 272 4.23 -3.43 -7.13
CA LEU A 272 4.59 -4.11 -8.36
C LEU A 272 5.65 -5.20 -8.12
N VAL A 273 6.58 -4.95 -7.21
CA VAL A 273 7.66 -5.87 -6.83
C VAL A 273 7.12 -7.12 -6.15
N ASN A 274 6.02 -7.03 -5.41
CA ASN A 274 5.41 -8.19 -4.77
C ASN A 274 4.95 -9.21 -5.82
N PHE A 275 4.43 -8.74 -6.96
CA PHE A 275 3.88 -9.58 -8.02
C PHE A 275 4.92 -10.13 -8.99
N ILE A 276 5.95 -9.35 -9.31
CA ILE A 276 6.96 -9.76 -10.31
C ILE A 276 8.34 -10.05 -9.72
N GLY A 277 8.56 -9.75 -8.43
CA GLY A 277 9.87 -9.88 -7.80
C GLY A 277 10.37 -11.32 -7.75
N VAL A 278 9.53 -12.26 -7.33
CA VAL A 278 9.86 -13.69 -7.29
C VAL A 278 10.06 -14.27 -8.70
N PRO A 279 9.15 -14.06 -9.68
CA PRO A 279 9.39 -14.48 -11.06
C PRO A 279 10.66 -13.91 -11.69
N MET A 280 10.98 -12.65 -11.43
CA MET A 280 12.21 -12.03 -11.94
C MET A 280 13.46 -12.61 -11.26
N ALA A 281 13.41 -12.86 -9.95
CA ALA A 281 14.48 -13.55 -9.25
C ALA A 281 14.68 -14.98 -9.78
N GLY A 282 13.60 -15.69 -10.11
CA GLY A 282 13.65 -16.99 -10.75
C GLY A 282 14.27 -16.95 -12.16
N LEU A 283 13.94 -15.94 -12.97
CA LEU A 283 14.58 -15.72 -14.27
C LEU A 283 16.06 -15.43 -14.12
N ASP A 284 16.46 -14.53 -13.21
CA ASP A 284 17.86 -14.21 -12.93
C ASP A 284 18.65 -15.44 -12.46
N SER A 285 18.05 -16.26 -11.59
CA SER A 285 18.62 -17.52 -11.12
C SER A 285 18.87 -18.50 -12.26
N PHE A 286 17.93 -18.62 -13.18
CA PHE A 286 18.05 -19.46 -14.35
C PHE A 286 19.14 -18.97 -15.32
N LEU A 287 19.20 -17.67 -15.57
CA LEU A 287 20.25 -17.07 -16.41
C LEU A 287 21.65 -17.25 -15.81
N ASP A 288 21.77 -17.10 -14.50
CA ASP A 288 23.04 -17.36 -13.78
C ASP A 288 23.44 -18.83 -13.87
N PHE A 289 22.50 -19.74 -13.60
CA PHE A 289 22.76 -21.19 -13.73
C PHE A 289 23.16 -21.60 -15.14
N THR A 290 22.54 -21.05 -16.17
CA THR A 290 22.90 -21.38 -17.58
C THR A 290 24.23 -20.79 -18.01
N ALA A 291 24.63 -19.63 -17.44
CA ALA A 291 25.89 -18.96 -17.77
C ALA A 291 27.08 -19.53 -16.99
N ASN A 292 26.92 -19.85 -15.72
CA ASN A 292 27.98 -20.15 -14.77
C ASN A 292 27.91 -21.56 -14.15
N GLY A 293 26.79 -22.26 -14.35
CA GLY A 293 26.57 -23.59 -13.76
C GLY A 293 27.40 -24.69 -14.42
N THR A 294 27.80 -25.66 -13.64
CA THR A 294 28.54 -26.86 -14.10
C THR A 294 27.60 -27.98 -14.59
N GLY A 295 26.30 -27.69 -14.75
CA GLY A 295 25.27 -28.65 -15.15
C GLY A 295 24.65 -29.46 -14.01
N ASN A 296 25.07 -29.27 -12.76
CA ASN A 296 24.48 -29.86 -11.56
C ASN A 296 23.72 -28.79 -10.76
N ASP A 297 22.39 -28.87 -10.78
CA ASP A 297 21.46 -27.94 -10.13
C ASP A 297 21.43 -28.05 -8.61
N ASP A 298 21.77 -29.22 -8.04
CA ASP A 298 21.80 -29.44 -6.59
C ASP A 298 23.06 -28.87 -5.92
N THR A 299 24.13 -28.63 -6.67
CA THR A 299 25.40 -28.12 -6.17
C THR A 299 25.66 -26.66 -6.51
N PHE A 300 24.90 -26.08 -7.43
CA PHE A 300 25.05 -24.69 -7.83
C PHE A 300 24.33 -23.78 -6.83
N MET A 301 25.10 -23.12 -5.94
CA MET A 301 24.57 -22.27 -4.88
C MET A 301 24.22 -20.87 -5.42
N MET A 302 23.09 -20.34 -4.97
CA MET A 302 22.51 -19.09 -5.50
C MET A 302 23.08 -17.82 -4.85
N THR A 303 24.40 -17.71 -4.79
CA THR A 303 25.10 -16.53 -4.25
C THR A 303 24.84 -15.24 -5.03
N SER A 304 24.51 -15.33 -6.31
CA SER A 304 24.15 -14.19 -7.15
C SER A 304 22.91 -13.42 -6.67
N LEU A 305 22.00 -14.09 -5.97
CA LEU A 305 20.81 -13.46 -5.41
C LEU A 305 21.13 -12.53 -4.23
N MET A 306 22.33 -12.58 -3.64
CA MET A 306 22.78 -11.64 -2.60
C MET A 306 22.99 -10.22 -3.14
N THR A 307 23.11 -10.06 -4.44
CA THR A 307 23.28 -8.73 -5.07
C THR A 307 21.94 -8.19 -5.55
N SER A 308 21.73 -6.88 -5.34
CA SER A 308 20.55 -6.19 -5.87
C SER A 308 20.54 -6.19 -7.39
N ALA A 309 19.45 -6.65 -8.00
CA ALA A 309 19.29 -6.58 -9.44
C ALA A 309 18.32 -5.47 -9.86
N LYS A 310 18.65 -4.79 -10.94
CA LYS A 310 17.77 -3.78 -11.55
C LYS A 310 16.89 -4.45 -12.61
N THR A 311 15.60 -4.43 -12.40
CA THR A 311 14.64 -4.91 -13.41
C THR A 311 14.60 -3.95 -14.60
N PRO A 312 14.69 -4.46 -15.84
CA PRO A 312 14.55 -3.63 -17.03
C PRO A 312 13.21 -2.89 -17.06
N ILE A 313 13.22 -1.60 -17.41
CA ILE A 313 12.04 -0.73 -17.43
C ILE A 313 10.92 -1.31 -18.30
N LEU A 314 11.26 -2.04 -19.38
CA LEU A 314 10.27 -2.67 -20.23
C LEU A 314 9.36 -3.65 -19.48
N TYR A 315 9.91 -4.49 -18.59
CA TYR A 315 9.10 -5.41 -17.78
C TYR A 315 8.19 -4.65 -16.80
N LEU A 316 8.69 -3.57 -16.21
CA LEU A 316 7.89 -2.72 -15.33
C LEU A 316 6.73 -2.04 -16.07
N MET A 317 6.96 -1.57 -17.31
CA MET A 317 5.92 -0.98 -18.14
C MET A 317 4.86 -2.00 -18.55
N ILE A 318 5.28 -3.22 -18.94
CA ILE A 318 4.34 -4.30 -19.27
C ILE A 318 3.51 -4.67 -18.04
N ALA A 319 4.15 -4.84 -16.89
CA ALA A 319 3.46 -5.13 -15.64
C ALA A 319 2.48 -4.01 -15.25
N GLY A 320 2.87 -2.74 -15.36
CA GLY A 320 1.98 -1.60 -15.14
C GLY A 320 0.78 -1.58 -16.09
N ALA A 321 0.98 -1.94 -17.35
CA ALA A 321 -0.12 -2.07 -18.33
C ALA A 321 -1.10 -3.18 -17.94
N ILE A 322 -0.58 -4.34 -17.48
CA ILE A 322 -1.41 -5.45 -16.98
C ILE A 322 -2.19 -5.02 -15.73
N MET A 323 -1.55 -4.31 -14.78
CA MET A 323 -2.21 -3.76 -13.60
C MET A 323 -3.39 -2.85 -13.96
N ILE A 324 -3.20 -1.93 -14.92
CA ILE A 324 -4.26 -1.03 -15.38
C ILE A 324 -5.41 -1.84 -16.01
N PHE A 325 -5.07 -2.78 -16.88
CA PHE A 325 -6.06 -3.65 -17.49
C PHE A 325 -6.88 -4.42 -16.44
N ALA A 326 -6.21 -5.03 -15.45
CA ALA A 326 -6.84 -5.73 -14.35
C ALA A 326 -7.75 -4.79 -13.53
N MET A 327 -7.23 -3.64 -13.11
CA MET A 327 -7.97 -2.67 -12.31
C MET A 327 -9.26 -2.18 -13.01
N VAL A 328 -9.21 -1.96 -14.32
CA VAL A 328 -10.37 -1.46 -15.10
C VAL A 328 -11.39 -2.56 -15.39
N THR A 329 -10.95 -3.81 -15.62
CA THR A 329 -11.81 -4.89 -16.10
C THR A 329 -12.27 -5.85 -15.00
N SER A 330 -11.56 -5.94 -13.87
CA SER A 330 -11.85 -6.90 -12.81
C SER A 330 -13.13 -6.55 -12.05
N LYS A 331 -14.12 -7.44 -12.11
CA LYS A 331 -15.31 -7.38 -11.25
C LYS A 331 -14.98 -7.68 -9.78
N LYS A 332 -13.97 -8.52 -9.53
CA LYS A 332 -13.52 -8.84 -8.17
C LYS A 332 -12.94 -7.61 -7.48
N ALA A 333 -12.15 -6.78 -8.18
CA ALA A 333 -11.66 -5.49 -7.68
C ALA A 333 -12.82 -4.57 -7.25
N GLN A 334 -13.88 -4.50 -8.06
CA GLN A 334 -15.06 -3.69 -7.70
C GLN A 334 -15.78 -4.24 -6.45
N ASN A 335 -15.82 -5.55 -6.25
CA ASN A 335 -16.40 -6.16 -5.05
C ASN A 335 -15.58 -5.84 -3.80
N VAL A 336 -14.25 -5.93 -3.85
CA VAL A 336 -13.36 -5.59 -2.74
C VAL A 336 -13.53 -4.10 -2.36
N VAL A 337 -13.53 -3.21 -3.35
CA VAL A 337 -13.78 -1.77 -3.13
C VAL A 337 -15.18 -1.55 -2.50
N LYS A 338 -16.21 -2.22 -3.00
CA LYS A 338 -17.57 -2.12 -2.46
C LYS A 338 -17.63 -2.55 -0.99
N THR A 339 -17.05 -3.69 -0.65
CA THR A 339 -16.99 -4.18 0.75
C THR A 339 -16.33 -3.14 1.66
N SER A 340 -15.18 -2.59 1.26
CA SER A 340 -14.46 -1.58 2.05
C SER A 340 -15.26 -0.29 2.20
N VAL A 341 -15.96 0.15 1.15
CA VAL A 341 -16.84 1.32 1.19
C VAL A 341 -18.03 1.07 2.11
N ASP A 342 -18.66 -0.11 2.02
CA ASP A 342 -19.81 -0.47 2.86
C ASP A 342 -19.43 -0.59 4.35
N LEU A 343 -18.24 -1.15 4.67
CA LEU A 343 -17.70 -1.17 6.03
C LEU A 343 -17.36 0.22 6.59
N SER A 344 -17.19 1.19 5.70
CA SER A 344 -16.84 2.57 6.05
C SER A 344 -18.04 3.52 6.10
N ARG A 345 -19.27 3.04 5.94
CA ARG A 345 -20.48 3.87 5.93
C ARG A 345 -20.63 4.71 7.19
N GLN A 346 -21.19 5.91 7.03
CA GLN A 346 -21.52 6.82 8.13
C GLN A 346 -23.02 6.76 8.52
N ASP A 347 -23.84 6.21 7.65
CA ASP A 347 -25.27 5.96 7.86
C ASP A 347 -25.49 4.64 8.60
N GLU A 348 -26.64 4.51 9.24
CA GLU A 348 -27.10 3.26 9.85
C GLU A 348 -27.53 2.29 8.76
N GLY A 349 -27.19 1.01 8.92
CA GLY A 349 -27.52 -0.04 7.96
C GLY A 349 -27.13 -1.42 8.48
N ASP A 350 -27.41 -2.45 7.69
CA ASP A 350 -27.04 -3.83 8.01
C ASP A 350 -25.52 -3.98 7.99
N GLU A 351 -24.95 -4.52 9.07
CA GLU A 351 -23.52 -4.80 9.18
C GLU A 351 -23.18 -6.12 8.49
N MET A 352 -22.16 -6.10 7.62
CA MET A 352 -21.66 -7.29 6.91
C MET A 352 -21.05 -8.32 7.87
N PHE A 353 -20.43 -7.84 8.95
CA PHE A 353 -19.75 -8.67 9.94
C PHE A 353 -20.27 -8.38 11.35
N GLY A 354 -20.53 -9.43 12.12
CA GLY A 354 -20.92 -9.29 13.53
C GLY A 354 -19.76 -8.78 14.40
N SER A 355 -20.08 -8.08 15.50
CA SER A 355 -19.07 -7.54 16.42
C SER A 355 -18.36 -8.63 17.20
N SER A 356 -17.02 -8.63 17.17
CA SER A 356 -16.19 -9.54 17.99
C SER A 356 -16.16 -9.12 19.47
N ARG A 357 -15.80 -10.06 20.37
CA ARG A 357 -15.62 -9.74 21.80
C ARG A 357 -14.52 -8.69 22.01
N ALA A 358 -13.42 -8.78 21.22
CA ALA A 358 -12.30 -7.84 21.28
C ALA A 358 -12.76 -6.43 20.86
N ALA A 359 -13.49 -6.29 19.74
CA ALA A 359 -14.04 -5.02 19.28
C ALA A 359 -14.92 -4.37 20.35
N ARG A 360 -15.83 -5.15 20.97
CA ARG A 360 -16.68 -4.65 22.06
C ARG A 360 -15.88 -4.19 23.28
N SER A 361 -14.80 -4.89 23.64
CA SER A 361 -13.94 -4.47 24.75
C SER A 361 -13.21 -3.15 24.45
N ILE A 362 -12.71 -2.98 23.22
CA ILE A 362 -12.07 -1.72 22.78
C ILE A 362 -13.08 -0.56 22.85
N VAL A 363 -14.30 -0.76 22.34
CA VAL A 363 -15.35 0.27 22.37
C VAL A 363 -15.72 0.65 23.80
N ARG A 364 -15.90 -0.32 24.71
CA ARG A 364 -16.16 -0.03 26.14
C ARG A 364 -14.99 0.74 26.76
N GLY A 365 -13.76 0.30 26.58
CA GLY A 365 -12.59 1.01 27.10
C GLY A 365 -12.48 2.43 26.56
N SER A 366 -12.84 2.69 25.31
CA SER A 366 -12.87 4.04 24.73
C SER A 366 -14.01 4.89 25.31
N GLN A 367 -15.16 4.31 25.66
CA GLN A 367 -16.25 5.00 26.35
C GLN A 367 -15.84 5.40 27.78
N ASP A 368 -15.25 4.47 28.53
CA ASP A 368 -14.74 4.75 29.89
C ASP A 368 -13.68 5.84 29.88
N ALA A 369 -12.74 5.81 28.91
CA ALA A 369 -11.76 6.88 28.72
C ALA A 369 -12.43 8.21 28.33
N GLY A 370 -13.47 8.17 27.50
CA GLY A 370 -14.28 9.34 27.13
C GLY A 370 -14.96 9.97 28.34
N GLU A 371 -15.57 9.17 29.22
CA GLU A 371 -16.18 9.66 30.46
C GLU A 371 -15.16 10.31 31.40
N PHE A 372 -13.94 9.74 31.49
CA PHE A 372 -12.87 10.35 32.26
C PHE A 372 -12.48 11.71 31.69
N VAL A 373 -12.30 11.82 30.38
CA VAL A 373 -11.97 13.06 29.68
C VAL A 373 -13.05 14.12 29.89
N THR A 374 -14.35 13.74 29.86
CA THR A 374 -15.46 14.70 30.09
C THR A 374 -15.46 15.30 31.51
N LYS A 375 -14.94 14.58 32.50
CA LYS A 375 -14.79 15.07 33.88
C LYS A 375 -13.66 16.07 34.03
N VAL A 376 -12.65 16.04 33.17
CA VAL A 376 -11.45 16.89 33.24
C VAL A 376 -11.63 18.17 32.40
N ILE A 377 -12.39 18.10 31.31
CA ILE A 377 -12.60 19.22 30.40
C ILE A 377 -13.64 20.19 30.98
N PRO A 378 -13.38 21.54 30.94
CA PRO A 378 -14.38 22.52 31.30
C PRO A 378 -15.67 22.36 30.52
N SER A 379 -16.84 22.46 31.21
CA SER A 379 -18.15 22.20 30.65
C SER A 379 -18.48 23.03 29.38
N GLY A 380 -17.97 24.25 29.29
CA GLY A 380 -18.14 25.13 28.14
C GLY A 380 -17.39 24.60 26.91
N LEU A 381 -16.16 24.13 27.09
CA LEU A 381 -15.35 23.53 26.02
C LEU A 381 -15.94 22.21 25.56
N PHE A 382 -16.43 21.39 26.51
CA PHE A 382 -17.09 20.11 26.16
C PHE A 382 -18.32 20.35 25.30
N LYS A 383 -19.24 21.28 25.72
CA LYS A 383 -20.44 21.62 24.93
C LYS A 383 -20.09 22.15 23.55
N TRP A 384 -19.01 22.93 23.43
CA TRP A 384 -18.54 23.43 22.13
C TRP A 384 -18.02 22.30 21.23
N ILE A 385 -17.23 21.36 21.79
CA ILE A 385 -16.75 20.18 21.05
C ILE A 385 -17.95 19.31 20.63
N ASP A 386 -18.86 18.98 21.55
CA ASP A 386 -20.02 18.15 21.30
C ASP A 386 -20.88 18.71 20.17
N ALA A 387 -21.10 20.02 20.14
CA ALA A 387 -21.82 20.70 19.06
C ALA A 387 -21.16 20.54 17.68
N ARG A 388 -19.85 20.23 17.61
CA ARG A 388 -19.12 19.99 16.35
C ARG A 388 -19.38 18.61 15.76
N PHE A 389 -19.87 17.66 16.57
CA PHE A 389 -20.12 16.28 16.16
C PHE A 389 -21.59 15.98 15.79
N ARG A 390 -22.46 17.00 15.76
CA ARG A 390 -23.86 16.81 15.35
C ARG A 390 -23.96 16.43 13.88
N LYS A 391 -24.65 15.31 13.61
CA LYS A 391 -24.82 14.75 12.26
C LYS A 391 -26.06 15.30 11.52
N GLU A 392 -26.94 16.02 12.18
CA GLU A 392 -28.24 16.48 11.67
C GLU A 392 -28.13 17.27 10.35
N ASP A 393 -27.03 18.02 10.16
CA ASP A 393 -26.74 18.81 8.95
C ASP A 393 -25.62 18.18 8.08
N ALA A 394 -25.41 16.86 8.11
CA ALA A 394 -24.33 16.21 7.37
C ALA A 394 -24.49 16.41 5.85
N ILE A 395 -23.44 16.93 5.21
CA ILE A 395 -23.40 17.14 3.76
C ILE A 395 -22.80 15.89 3.12
N LEU A 396 -23.67 15.03 2.59
CA LEU A 396 -23.32 13.84 1.83
C LEU A 396 -23.71 14.02 0.36
N ALA A 397 -22.89 13.57 -0.55
CA ALA A 397 -23.30 13.44 -1.94
C ALA A 397 -24.35 12.31 -2.05
N ASP A 398 -25.30 12.43 -2.99
CA ASP A 398 -26.33 11.42 -3.15
C ASP A 398 -25.76 10.01 -3.36
N GLY A 399 -26.13 9.09 -2.46
CA GLY A 399 -25.64 7.71 -2.39
C GLY A 399 -24.14 7.57 -2.04
N ALA A 400 -23.49 8.58 -1.44
CA ALA A 400 -22.16 8.44 -0.88
C ALA A 400 -22.20 7.67 0.45
N ALA A 401 -21.21 6.85 0.71
CA ALA A 401 -21.10 6.12 1.97
C ALA A 401 -20.59 6.99 3.13
N PHE A 402 -19.78 8.01 2.81
CA PHE A 402 -19.21 8.96 3.77
C PHE A 402 -18.90 10.31 3.10
N ASP A 403 -18.72 11.34 3.91
CA ASP A 403 -18.49 12.71 3.44
C ASP A 403 -17.08 12.92 2.86
N VAL A 404 -16.96 13.99 2.05
CA VAL A 404 -15.74 14.33 1.34
C VAL A 404 -14.59 14.78 2.27
N VAL A 405 -14.89 15.31 3.47
CA VAL A 405 -13.87 15.69 4.47
C VAL A 405 -13.16 14.44 4.97
N ARG A 406 -13.93 13.41 5.34
CA ARG A 406 -13.38 12.11 5.75
C ARG A 406 -12.54 11.48 4.64
N ALA A 407 -13.04 11.52 3.39
CA ALA A 407 -12.30 11.01 2.24
C ALA A 407 -10.95 11.70 2.05
N ALA A 408 -10.93 13.04 2.13
CA ALA A 408 -9.71 13.82 1.98
C ALA A 408 -8.70 13.53 3.10
N VAL A 409 -9.16 13.52 4.36
CA VAL A 409 -8.31 13.21 5.52
C VAL A 409 -7.73 11.80 5.43
N ASN A 410 -8.54 10.80 5.06
CA ASN A 410 -8.09 9.41 4.90
C ASN A 410 -6.95 9.29 3.89
N LEU A 411 -7.07 9.92 2.71
CA LEU A 411 -6.04 9.84 1.66
C LEU A 411 -4.76 10.58 2.05
N VAL A 412 -4.88 11.75 2.68
CA VAL A 412 -3.71 12.49 3.17
C VAL A 412 -3.00 11.69 4.25
N LEU A 413 -3.74 11.13 5.21
CA LEU A 413 -3.17 10.31 6.28
C LEU A 413 -2.54 9.04 5.75
N ALA A 414 -3.19 8.34 4.81
CA ALA A 414 -2.63 7.17 4.15
C ALA A 414 -1.31 7.50 3.44
N SER A 415 -1.22 8.65 2.77
CA SER A 415 0.02 9.11 2.13
C SER A 415 1.15 9.38 3.13
N VAL A 416 0.84 9.76 4.37
CA VAL A 416 1.85 9.92 5.45
C VAL A 416 2.29 8.56 5.99
N LEU A 417 1.36 7.62 6.15
CA LEU A 417 1.62 6.34 6.80
C LEU A 417 2.34 5.32 5.88
N ILE A 418 2.20 5.45 4.56
CA ILE A 418 2.94 4.65 3.57
C ILE A 418 4.43 5.05 3.51
N VAL A 419 4.80 6.21 4.00
CA VAL A 419 6.18 6.72 4.06
C VAL A 419 6.96 6.10 5.19
#